data_a8586422b75b060ac491012e2978f537
#
_entry.id   a8586422b75b060ac491012e2978f537
#
_cell.length_a   1.000
_cell.length_b   1.000
_cell.length_c   1.000
_cell.angle_alpha   90.00
_cell.angle_beta   90.00
_cell.angle_gamma   90.00
#
_symmetry.space_group_name_H-M   'P 1'
#
loop_
_entity.id
_entity.type
_entity.pdbx_description
1 polymer ?
#
loop_
_entity_poly.entity_id
_entity_poly.type
_entity_poly.pdbx_seq_one_letter_code
_entity_poly.pdbx_strand_id
1 'polypeptide(L)'
;MTQDSQQPTGTLMTTRRKVMQYATLLGVGSTSLLQSRDLKAAIVDGKEAAGLSDPWPQMQYRKLGRTGHNSSRLIFGCGATLSRSRHDDLLNRAFDAGVNTFDVGYKHYYNNAERNLAPFLKTHRDDIFLISKAQVPADIDWDETITAAQAKKAAQGWLAFLDESLNEMGIDHVDAYYFMGQNNVSIMRSEELHRAFEEAKAAGKVDYLGVSTHENAENVLRAAIDTGVFDLAMIAITPGGWYDWNDRSILPGSPPMKDLQPLLQEAKEQGIGIVGMKAGRYLAGRAWLGWGNPKAFDDFY
;
A
#
# COMPACT_ATOMS: atom_id res chain seq x y z
N MET A 1 22.26 -30.41 58.48
CA MET A 1 22.61 -28.98 58.27
C MET A 1 23.32 -28.88 56.93
N THR A 2 22.59 -28.63 55.90
CA THR A 2 23.09 -28.17 54.59
C THR A 2 21.97 -27.40 53.92
N GLN A 3 22.15 -26.10 53.81
CA GLN A 3 21.24 -25.23 53.10
C GLN A 3 21.45 -25.36 51.59
N ASP A 4 20.39 -25.67 50.93
CA ASP A 4 20.32 -25.70 49.50
C ASP A 4 19.81 -24.33 49.01
N SER A 5 20.64 -23.55 48.35
CA SER A 5 20.33 -22.24 47.81
C SER A 5 19.87 -22.41 46.35
N GLN A 6 18.57 -22.42 46.14
CA GLN A 6 18.00 -22.31 44.79
C GLN A 6 18.12 -20.88 44.29
N GLN A 7 18.84 -20.68 43.20
CA GLN A 7 18.79 -19.48 42.39
C GLN A 7 17.53 -19.49 41.48
N PRO A 8 16.82 -18.39 41.33
CA PRO A 8 15.72 -18.31 40.37
C PRO A 8 16.28 -18.00 38.98
N THR A 9 16.14 -18.92 38.06
CA THR A 9 16.33 -18.68 36.61
C THR A 9 15.13 -17.90 36.07
N GLY A 10 15.21 -16.57 36.18
CA GLY A 10 14.25 -15.66 35.53
C GLY A 10 14.60 -15.47 34.06
N THR A 11 14.00 -16.25 33.18
CA THR A 11 14.02 -15.98 31.75
C THR A 11 13.23 -14.68 31.50
N LEU A 12 13.94 -13.60 31.26
CA LEU A 12 13.36 -12.32 30.82
C LEU A 12 12.80 -12.50 29.41
N MET A 13 11.57 -12.95 29.32
CA MET A 13 10.77 -12.78 28.10
C MET A 13 10.52 -11.29 27.91
N THR A 14 11.41 -10.63 27.19
CA THR A 14 11.19 -9.26 26.73
C THR A 14 10.16 -9.35 25.61
N THR A 15 8.89 -9.23 25.99
CA THR A 15 7.78 -9.32 25.05
C THR A 15 7.92 -8.25 23.97
N ARG A 16 7.59 -8.59 22.70
CA ARG A 16 7.48 -7.69 21.54
C ARG A 16 6.78 -6.35 21.89
N ARG A 17 5.93 -6.38 22.90
CA ARG A 17 5.24 -5.22 23.49
C ARG A 17 6.19 -4.16 24.05
N LYS A 18 7.29 -4.53 24.71
CA LYS A 18 8.30 -3.57 25.23
C LYS A 18 9.13 -2.95 24.13
N VAL A 19 9.49 -3.69 23.10
CA VAL A 19 10.22 -3.17 21.93
C VAL A 19 9.36 -2.15 21.17
N MET A 20 8.06 -2.41 21.01
CA MET A 20 7.13 -1.44 20.42
C MET A 20 6.92 -0.21 21.30
N GLN A 21 6.88 -0.34 22.62
CA GLN A 21 6.77 0.80 23.54
C GLN A 21 7.99 1.72 23.48
N TYR A 22 9.19 1.20 23.33
CA TYR A 22 10.40 2.00 23.19
C TYR A 22 10.49 2.69 21.81
N ALA A 23 10.06 2.05 20.75
CA ALA A 23 9.95 2.68 19.42
C ALA A 23 8.91 3.81 19.40
N THR A 24 7.89 3.74 20.25
CA THR A 24 6.84 4.76 20.36
C THR A 24 7.28 5.98 21.19
N LEU A 25 8.16 5.78 22.17
CA LEU A 25 8.71 6.88 23.02
C LEU A 25 9.72 7.76 22.26
N LEU A 26 10.37 7.23 21.23
CA LEU A 26 11.31 7.99 20.38
C LEU A 26 10.64 8.77 19.24
N GLY A 27 9.34 8.58 19.03
CA GLY A 27 8.60 9.18 17.91
C GLY A 27 7.72 10.40 18.23
N VAL A 28 7.66 10.85 19.48
CA VAL A 28 6.74 11.93 19.87
C VAL A 28 7.47 13.01 20.65
N GLY A 29 8.02 13.96 19.91
CA GLY A 29 8.48 15.19 20.55
C GLY A 29 9.76 15.75 19.97
N SER A 30 9.68 16.27 18.82
CA SER A 30 10.45 17.36 18.21
C SER A 30 10.73 17.06 16.72
N THR A 31 10.09 17.80 15.87
CA THR A 31 10.29 17.83 14.41
C THR A 31 11.59 18.52 13.99
N SER A 32 12.58 18.65 14.88
CA SER A 32 13.78 19.45 14.60
C SER A 32 15.13 18.83 14.96
N LEU A 33 15.25 17.54 15.36
CA LEU A 33 16.53 17.03 15.89
C LEU A 33 16.93 15.61 15.51
N LEU A 34 16.53 15.07 14.38
CA LEU A 34 17.10 13.79 13.92
C LEU A 34 17.81 13.98 12.57
N GLN A 35 19.05 14.45 12.61
CA GLN A 35 19.98 14.28 11.51
C GLN A 35 20.25 12.77 11.33
N SER A 36 20.49 12.34 10.08
CA SER A 36 20.61 10.94 9.67
C SER A 36 21.63 10.10 10.48
N ARG A 37 22.58 10.74 11.14
CA ARG A 37 23.56 10.08 12.03
C ARG A 37 22.94 9.60 13.34
N ASP A 38 22.06 10.40 13.93
CA ASP A 38 21.48 10.09 15.26
C ASP A 38 20.47 8.94 15.17
N LEU A 39 19.78 8.80 14.02
CA LEU A 39 18.87 7.68 13.80
C LEU A 39 19.62 6.35 13.59
N LYS A 40 20.78 6.37 12.92
CA LYS A 40 21.65 5.19 12.82
C LYS A 40 22.20 4.79 14.19
N ALA A 41 22.65 5.74 14.97
CA ALA A 41 23.12 5.50 16.34
C ALA A 41 21.99 4.95 17.23
N ALA A 42 20.81 5.57 17.20
CA ALA A 42 19.66 5.12 17.99
C ALA A 42 19.16 3.70 17.56
N ILE A 43 19.31 3.33 16.30
CA ILE A 43 19.00 1.97 15.81
C ILE A 43 20.06 0.97 16.28
N VAL A 44 21.36 1.37 16.27
CA VAL A 44 22.46 0.52 16.75
C VAL A 44 22.36 0.35 18.25
N ASP A 45 22.20 1.45 19.01
CA ASP A 45 22.03 1.42 20.46
C ASP A 45 20.77 0.64 20.88
N GLY A 46 19.68 0.76 20.12
CA GLY A 46 18.46 -0.01 20.33
C GLY A 46 18.64 -1.51 20.07
N LYS A 47 19.50 -1.92 19.13
CA LYS A 47 19.87 -3.30 18.88
C LYS A 47 20.70 -3.88 20.01
N GLU A 48 21.71 -3.14 20.48
CA GLU A 48 22.57 -3.53 21.59
C GLU A 48 21.79 -3.61 22.91
N ALA A 49 20.94 -2.60 23.18
CA ALA A 49 20.10 -2.57 24.37
C ALA A 49 19.01 -3.67 24.40
N ALA A 50 18.57 -4.15 23.23
CA ALA A 50 17.61 -5.24 23.11
C ALA A 50 18.24 -6.63 23.11
N GLY A 51 19.57 -6.76 23.10
CA GLY A 51 20.28 -8.04 22.99
C GLY A 51 19.97 -8.78 21.67
N LEU A 52 19.60 -8.05 20.63
CA LEU A 52 19.28 -8.62 19.33
C LEU A 52 20.57 -8.89 18.58
N SER A 53 21.13 -10.09 18.78
CA SER A 53 22.30 -10.58 18.04
C SER A 53 21.96 -10.99 16.60
N ASP A 54 20.67 -11.18 16.29
CA ASP A 54 20.25 -11.61 14.97
C ASP A 54 20.06 -10.42 14.01
N PRO A 55 20.50 -10.57 12.77
CA PRO A 55 20.25 -9.55 11.74
C PRO A 55 18.73 -9.36 11.55
N TRP A 56 18.32 -8.15 11.14
CA TRP A 56 16.94 -7.90 10.77
C TRP A 56 16.47 -8.93 9.74
N PRO A 57 15.23 -9.43 9.84
CA PRO A 57 14.74 -10.41 8.88
C PRO A 57 14.89 -9.86 7.46
N GLN A 58 15.42 -10.70 6.57
CA GLN A 58 15.58 -10.34 5.16
C GLN A 58 14.23 -10.05 4.51
N MET A 59 14.21 -9.12 3.56
CA MET A 59 13.03 -8.84 2.77
C MET A 59 12.55 -10.11 2.08
N GLN A 60 11.26 -10.38 2.20
CA GLN A 60 10.62 -11.49 1.50
C GLN A 60 9.92 -10.97 0.26
N TYR A 61 9.93 -11.79 -0.79
CA TYR A 61 9.35 -11.45 -2.08
C TYR A 61 8.25 -12.44 -2.46
N ARG A 62 7.30 -11.97 -3.26
CA ARG A 62 6.23 -12.82 -3.84
C ARG A 62 5.89 -12.33 -5.24
N LYS A 63 5.53 -13.26 -6.12
CA LYS A 63 5.01 -12.90 -7.43
C LYS A 63 3.75 -12.05 -7.29
N LEU A 64 3.75 -10.92 -7.98
CA LEU A 64 2.65 -9.96 -8.00
C LEU A 64 1.69 -10.30 -9.14
N GLY A 65 0.87 -11.31 -8.93
CA GLY A 65 -0.09 -11.80 -9.93
C GLY A 65 0.57 -12.20 -11.24
N ARG A 66 -0.13 -11.93 -12.35
CA ARG A 66 0.33 -12.22 -13.71
C ARG A 66 1.39 -11.25 -14.25
N THR A 67 1.74 -10.20 -13.49
CA THR A 67 2.81 -9.27 -13.89
C THR A 67 4.17 -9.95 -13.99
N GLY A 68 4.34 -11.09 -13.33
CA GLY A 68 5.62 -11.78 -13.24
C GLY A 68 6.65 -11.11 -12.32
N HIS A 69 6.40 -9.87 -11.87
CA HIS A 69 7.28 -9.17 -10.95
C HIS A 69 7.36 -9.88 -9.60
N ASN A 70 8.57 -10.05 -9.09
CA ASN A 70 8.82 -10.60 -7.76
C ASN A 70 8.86 -9.46 -6.75
N SER A 71 7.66 -9.02 -6.32
CA SER A 71 7.49 -7.85 -5.44
C SER A 71 7.92 -8.14 -4.02
N SER A 72 8.59 -7.17 -3.39
CA SER A 72 8.79 -7.14 -1.95
C SER A 72 7.43 -7.20 -1.23
N ARG A 73 7.38 -7.92 -0.10
CA ARG A 73 6.14 -8.02 0.70
C ARG A 73 5.72 -6.71 1.33
N LEU A 74 6.64 -5.76 1.46
CA LEU A 74 6.35 -4.38 1.81
C LEU A 74 6.42 -3.54 0.54
N ILE A 75 5.32 -2.87 0.23
CA ILE A 75 5.24 -1.88 -0.85
C ILE A 75 5.33 -0.50 -0.21
N PHE A 76 6.17 0.37 -0.77
CA PHE A 76 6.33 1.72 -0.24
C PHE A 76 5.28 2.67 -0.79
N GLY A 77 4.40 3.16 0.09
CA GLY A 77 3.37 4.16 -0.25
C GLY A 77 3.94 5.57 -0.26
N CYS A 78 4.19 6.11 -1.43
CA CYS A 78 4.76 7.44 -1.66
C CYS A 78 3.73 8.58 -1.52
N GLY A 79 2.45 8.33 -1.82
CA GLY A 79 1.45 9.37 -1.99
C GLY A 79 1.39 10.39 -0.84
N ALA A 80 0.92 9.98 0.34
CA ALA A 80 0.83 10.87 1.50
C ALA A 80 2.22 11.30 2.01
N THR A 81 3.21 10.43 1.93
CA THR A 81 4.57 10.67 2.41
C THR A 81 5.24 11.81 1.64
N LEU A 82 5.11 11.82 0.33
CA LEU A 82 5.78 12.78 -0.54
C LEU A 82 4.88 13.97 -0.94
N SER A 83 3.63 14.03 -0.49
CA SER A 83 2.67 15.05 -0.94
C SER A 83 3.14 16.49 -0.72
N ARG A 84 3.92 16.75 0.33
CA ARG A 84 4.36 18.11 0.73
C ARG A 84 5.84 18.37 0.48
N SER A 85 6.68 17.34 0.60
CA SER A 85 8.14 17.47 0.53
C SER A 85 8.79 16.19 0.06
N ARG A 86 10.03 16.33 -0.42
CA ARG A 86 10.90 15.21 -0.76
C ARG A 86 11.41 14.53 0.51
N HIS A 87 11.57 13.21 0.41
CA HIS A 87 12.16 12.38 1.47
C HIS A 87 13.12 11.34 0.86
N ASP A 88 14.12 11.83 0.15
CA ASP A 88 15.06 11.00 -0.62
C ASP A 88 15.78 9.97 0.26
N ASP A 89 16.21 10.38 1.47
CA ASP A 89 16.84 9.46 2.42
C ASP A 89 15.92 8.30 2.82
N LEU A 90 14.61 8.56 2.96
CA LEU A 90 13.63 7.55 3.30
C LEU A 90 13.40 6.58 2.14
N LEU A 91 13.32 7.10 0.91
CA LEU A 91 13.17 6.30 -0.30
C LEU A 91 14.38 5.40 -0.51
N ASN A 92 15.60 5.95 -0.42
CA ASN A 92 16.83 5.19 -0.55
C ASN A 92 16.96 4.12 0.53
N ARG A 93 16.62 4.42 1.77
CA ARG A 93 16.61 3.43 2.87
C ARG A 93 15.61 2.29 2.64
N ALA A 94 14.43 2.60 2.10
CA ALA A 94 13.46 1.58 1.75
C ALA A 94 14.00 0.68 0.63
N PHE A 95 14.58 1.26 -0.39
CA PHE A 95 15.23 0.55 -1.49
C PHE A 95 16.39 -0.32 -1.00
N ASP A 96 17.31 0.23 -0.20
CA ASP A 96 18.45 -0.50 0.40
C ASP A 96 18.00 -1.65 1.33
N ALA A 97 16.80 -1.52 1.94
CA ALA A 97 16.18 -2.59 2.71
C ALA A 97 15.50 -3.67 1.86
N GLY A 98 15.56 -3.56 0.53
CA GLY A 98 15.03 -4.52 -0.43
C GLY A 98 13.59 -4.25 -0.87
N VAL A 99 13.02 -3.06 -0.59
CA VAL A 99 11.74 -2.67 -1.19
C VAL A 99 11.97 -2.37 -2.67
N ASN A 100 11.26 -3.10 -3.54
CA ASN A 100 11.37 -2.94 -4.99
C ASN A 100 10.03 -2.60 -5.67
N THR A 101 9.00 -2.31 -4.89
CA THR A 101 7.69 -1.89 -5.40
C THR A 101 7.28 -0.60 -4.69
N PHE A 102 7.03 0.44 -5.47
CA PHE A 102 6.68 1.78 -5.00
C PHE A 102 5.34 2.20 -5.57
N ASP A 103 4.50 2.79 -4.73
CA ASP A 103 3.14 3.20 -5.06
C ASP A 103 2.97 4.70 -4.82
N VAL A 104 2.55 5.42 -5.85
CA VAL A 104 2.27 6.86 -5.80
C VAL A 104 0.87 7.13 -6.35
N GLY A 105 0.53 8.34 -6.63
CA GLY A 105 -0.69 8.71 -7.34
C GLY A 105 -0.72 10.18 -7.70
N TYR A 106 -1.64 10.51 -8.60
CA TYR A 106 -1.71 11.76 -9.33
C TYR A 106 -1.85 13.01 -8.43
N LYS A 107 -1.42 14.14 -8.96
CA LYS A 107 -1.29 15.39 -8.20
C LYS A 107 -2.61 15.94 -7.67
N HIS A 108 -3.75 15.69 -8.32
CA HIS A 108 -5.05 16.19 -7.89
C HIS A 108 -5.52 15.58 -6.56
N TYR A 109 -4.89 14.49 -6.12
CA TYR A 109 -5.14 13.89 -4.81
C TYR A 109 -3.93 13.97 -3.88
N TYR A 110 -2.72 13.71 -4.40
CA TYR A 110 -1.50 13.64 -3.60
C TYR A 110 -0.57 14.85 -3.81
N ASN A 111 -1.05 15.94 -4.37
CA ASN A 111 -0.31 17.19 -4.60
C ASN A 111 1.03 16.94 -5.33
N ASN A 112 2.16 17.21 -4.68
CA ASN A 112 3.48 17.10 -5.30
C ASN A 112 4.11 15.71 -5.20
N ALA A 113 3.38 14.65 -4.84
CA ALA A 113 3.99 13.35 -4.54
C ALA A 113 4.75 12.77 -5.73
N GLU A 114 4.18 12.80 -6.94
CA GLU A 114 4.84 12.34 -8.16
C GLU A 114 6.08 13.17 -8.50
N ARG A 115 5.97 14.50 -8.44
CA ARG A 115 7.10 15.41 -8.64
C ARG A 115 8.22 15.22 -7.61
N ASN A 116 7.86 14.98 -6.36
CA ASN A 116 8.82 14.74 -5.28
C ASN A 116 9.47 13.36 -5.37
N LEU A 117 8.85 12.40 -6.07
CA LEU A 117 9.42 11.09 -6.37
C LEU A 117 10.41 11.14 -7.56
N ALA A 118 10.24 12.06 -8.49
CA ALA A 118 11.01 12.14 -9.73
C ALA A 118 12.55 12.05 -9.57
N PRO A 119 13.19 12.69 -8.57
CA PRO A 119 14.63 12.55 -8.38
C PRO A 119 15.09 11.15 -8.03
N PHE A 120 14.30 10.39 -7.26
CA PHE A 120 14.56 8.99 -6.95
C PHE A 120 14.44 8.11 -8.20
N LEU A 121 13.43 8.37 -9.04
CA LEU A 121 13.21 7.63 -10.29
C LEU A 121 14.37 7.81 -11.29
N LYS A 122 15.04 8.95 -11.33
CA LYS A 122 16.22 9.15 -12.20
C LYS A 122 17.33 8.13 -11.96
N THR A 123 17.40 7.57 -10.76
CA THR A 123 18.46 6.63 -10.39
C THR A 123 17.96 5.18 -10.33
N HIS A 124 16.70 4.98 -9.95
CA HIS A 124 16.20 3.65 -9.60
C HIS A 124 15.02 3.17 -10.44
N ARG A 125 14.62 3.91 -11.51
CA ARG A 125 13.42 3.53 -12.29
C ARG A 125 13.46 2.09 -12.81
N ASP A 126 14.62 1.67 -13.31
CA ASP A 126 14.80 0.34 -13.91
C ASP A 126 14.91 -0.79 -12.88
N ASP A 127 15.14 -0.45 -11.61
CA ASP A 127 15.30 -1.42 -10.51
C ASP A 127 14.02 -1.67 -9.72
N ILE A 128 12.94 -0.93 -10.03
CA ILE A 128 11.69 -0.96 -9.25
C ILE A 128 10.47 -1.21 -10.12
N PHE A 129 9.43 -1.74 -9.50
CA PHE A 129 8.08 -1.77 -10.04
C PHE A 129 7.31 -0.54 -9.53
N LEU A 130 6.94 0.35 -10.44
CA LEU A 130 6.29 1.61 -10.13
C LEU A 130 4.79 1.56 -10.43
N ILE A 131 4.00 1.83 -9.41
CA ILE A 131 2.55 1.95 -9.49
C ILE A 131 2.19 3.43 -9.36
N SER A 132 1.44 3.98 -10.32
CA SER A 132 0.71 5.21 -10.11
C SER A 132 -0.79 5.03 -10.35
N LYS A 133 -1.59 6.05 -10.10
CA LYS A 133 -3.03 5.96 -10.14
C LYS A 133 -3.71 7.31 -10.21
N ALA A 134 -4.87 7.34 -10.89
CA ALA A 134 -5.78 8.49 -10.86
C ALA A 134 -7.23 8.04 -10.73
N GLN A 135 -8.08 8.92 -10.20
CA GLN A 135 -9.52 8.70 -10.22
C GLN A 135 -10.02 8.69 -11.67
N VAL A 136 -10.96 7.82 -11.94
CA VAL A 136 -11.72 7.88 -13.19
C VAL A 136 -12.68 9.06 -13.07
N PRO A 137 -12.55 10.10 -13.92
CA PRO A 137 -13.33 11.33 -13.76
C PRO A 137 -14.76 11.16 -14.32
N ALA A 138 -15.52 10.28 -13.67
CA ALA A 138 -16.94 10.07 -13.93
C ALA A 138 -17.75 10.74 -12.81
N ASP A 139 -18.65 11.62 -13.18
CA ASP A 139 -19.58 12.29 -12.26
C ASP A 139 -20.85 11.44 -12.14
N ILE A 140 -20.74 10.34 -11.41
CA ILE A 140 -21.80 9.38 -11.11
C ILE A 140 -21.63 8.83 -9.68
N ASP A 141 -22.73 8.49 -9.04
CA ASP A 141 -22.71 7.84 -7.74
C ASP A 141 -22.18 6.40 -7.82
N TRP A 142 -21.79 5.85 -6.68
CA TRP A 142 -21.13 4.54 -6.61
C TRP A 142 -22.03 3.37 -7.07
N ASP A 143 -23.35 3.54 -7.04
CA ASP A 143 -24.38 2.55 -7.41
C ASP A 143 -25.04 2.86 -8.76
N GLU A 144 -24.72 3.99 -9.39
CA GLU A 144 -25.24 4.35 -10.71
C GLU A 144 -24.50 3.57 -11.82
N THR A 145 -25.21 3.32 -12.91
CA THR A 145 -24.61 2.71 -14.11
C THR A 145 -24.08 3.79 -15.04
N ILE A 146 -22.78 3.73 -15.33
CA ILE A 146 -22.14 4.65 -16.28
C ILE A 146 -22.69 4.44 -17.70
N THR A 147 -23.10 5.53 -18.35
CA THR A 147 -23.50 5.48 -19.78
C THR A 147 -22.26 5.44 -20.68
N ALA A 148 -22.39 4.95 -21.91
CA ALA A 148 -21.29 4.92 -22.88
C ALA A 148 -20.69 6.31 -23.14
N ALA A 149 -21.52 7.34 -23.18
CA ALA A 149 -21.05 8.72 -23.39
C ALA A 149 -20.23 9.24 -22.18
N GLN A 150 -20.69 8.98 -20.96
CA GLN A 150 -19.94 9.30 -19.74
C GLN A 150 -18.63 8.50 -19.67
N ALA A 151 -18.68 7.21 -19.98
CA ALA A 151 -17.51 6.33 -19.98
C ALA A 151 -16.44 6.80 -20.97
N LYS A 152 -16.85 7.19 -22.20
CA LYS A 152 -15.93 7.74 -23.20
C LYS A 152 -15.26 9.02 -22.74
N LYS A 153 -16.01 9.95 -22.11
CA LYS A 153 -15.46 11.16 -21.55
C LYS A 153 -14.51 10.89 -20.39
N ALA A 154 -14.91 9.97 -19.50
CA ALA A 154 -14.11 9.55 -18.36
C ALA A 154 -12.79 8.86 -18.78
N ALA A 155 -12.84 8.04 -19.82
CA ALA A 155 -11.68 7.40 -20.42
C ALA A 155 -10.64 8.40 -20.93
N GLN A 156 -11.10 9.41 -21.68
CA GLN A 156 -10.24 10.50 -22.16
C GLN A 156 -9.60 11.28 -20.99
N GLY A 157 -10.36 11.56 -19.94
CA GLY A 157 -9.86 12.27 -18.76
C GLY A 157 -8.84 11.40 -17.99
N TRP A 158 -9.07 10.11 -17.87
CA TRP A 158 -8.14 9.19 -17.20
C TRP A 158 -6.82 9.06 -17.97
N LEU A 159 -6.85 8.99 -19.31
CA LEU A 159 -5.64 9.05 -20.13
C LEU A 159 -4.87 10.37 -19.97
N ALA A 160 -5.58 11.49 -19.90
CA ALA A 160 -4.94 12.77 -19.65
C ALA A 160 -4.25 12.83 -18.27
N PHE A 161 -4.84 12.20 -17.24
CA PHE A 161 -4.21 12.07 -15.94
C PHE A 161 -2.98 11.15 -15.95
N LEU A 162 -2.97 10.09 -16.77
CA LEU A 162 -1.77 9.27 -16.98
C LEU A 162 -0.64 10.11 -17.59
N ASP A 163 -0.92 10.87 -18.65
CA ASP A 163 0.07 11.74 -19.30
C ASP A 163 0.61 12.80 -18.33
N GLU A 164 -0.27 13.37 -17.51
CA GLU A 164 0.11 14.30 -16.46
C GLU A 164 1.01 13.66 -15.40
N SER A 165 0.68 12.44 -14.94
CA SER A 165 1.47 11.67 -13.98
C SER A 165 2.87 11.37 -14.51
N LEU A 166 2.98 10.92 -15.77
CA LEU A 166 4.27 10.66 -16.42
C LEU A 166 5.12 11.93 -16.49
N ASN A 167 4.50 13.06 -16.88
CA ASN A 167 5.19 14.35 -16.94
C ASN A 167 5.65 14.84 -15.56
N GLU A 168 4.82 14.71 -14.51
CA GLU A 168 5.18 15.11 -13.13
C GLU A 168 6.36 14.27 -12.60
N MET A 169 6.42 12.99 -12.94
CA MET A 169 7.52 12.10 -12.58
C MET A 169 8.75 12.23 -13.47
N GLY A 170 8.62 12.85 -14.66
CA GLY A 170 9.70 13.01 -15.64
C GLY A 170 10.14 11.68 -16.26
N ILE A 171 9.20 10.79 -16.50
CA ILE A 171 9.35 9.46 -17.11
C ILE A 171 8.33 9.28 -18.24
N ASP A 172 8.51 8.29 -19.09
CA ASP A 172 7.61 7.95 -20.21
C ASP A 172 6.76 6.70 -19.96
N HIS A 173 7.05 5.95 -18.89
CA HIS A 173 6.41 4.68 -18.59
C HIS A 173 6.28 4.41 -17.08
N VAL A 174 5.15 3.84 -16.67
CA VAL A 174 4.91 3.22 -15.36
C VAL A 174 4.59 1.74 -15.54
N ASP A 175 4.95 0.89 -14.58
CA ASP A 175 4.64 -0.55 -14.71
C ASP A 175 3.13 -0.79 -14.56
N ALA A 176 2.48 -0.09 -13.63
CA ALA A 176 1.03 -0.21 -13.48
C ALA A 176 0.35 1.15 -13.23
N TYR A 177 -0.85 1.31 -13.82
CA TYR A 177 -1.67 2.48 -13.57
C TYR A 177 -3.08 2.07 -13.16
N TYR A 178 -3.58 2.65 -12.05
CA TYR A 178 -4.82 2.16 -11.43
C TYR A 178 -6.00 3.11 -11.60
N PHE A 179 -7.20 2.55 -11.65
CA PHE A 179 -8.42 3.27 -11.31
C PHE A 179 -8.42 3.50 -9.79
N MET A 180 -8.16 4.73 -9.40
CA MET A 180 -7.95 5.08 -7.99
C MET A 180 -9.27 5.27 -7.24
N GLY A 181 -9.37 4.65 -6.05
CA GLY A 181 -10.52 4.83 -5.16
C GLY A 181 -11.84 4.40 -5.80
N GLN A 182 -11.79 3.41 -6.67
CA GLN A 182 -12.94 3.00 -7.46
C GLN A 182 -13.87 2.11 -6.65
N ASN A 183 -15.11 2.54 -6.46
CA ASN A 183 -16.15 1.81 -5.74
C ASN A 183 -17.33 1.43 -6.63
N ASN A 184 -17.41 1.99 -7.85
CA ASN A 184 -18.50 1.74 -8.79
C ASN A 184 -18.18 0.56 -9.72
N VAL A 185 -19.00 -0.50 -9.63
CA VAL A 185 -18.83 -1.75 -10.40
C VAL A 185 -19.07 -1.55 -11.89
N SER A 186 -19.93 -0.61 -12.28
CA SER A 186 -20.19 -0.35 -13.71
C SER A 186 -18.99 0.28 -14.41
N ILE A 187 -18.23 1.12 -13.72
CA ILE A 187 -16.97 1.66 -14.19
C ILE A 187 -15.93 0.54 -14.38
N MET A 188 -15.87 -0.42 -13.44
CA MET A 188 -14.99 -1.59 -13.56
C MET A 188 -15.27 -2.43 -14.80
N ARG A 189 -16.53 -2.46 -15.26
CA ARG A 189 -16.98 -3.22 -16.44
C ARG A 189 -17.05 -2.41 -17.73
N SER A 190 -16.59 -1.16 -17.70
CA SER A 190 -16.71 -0.27 -18.87
C SER A 190 -15.69 -0.64 -19.96
N GLU A 191 -16.19 -1.07 -21.11
CA GLU A 191 -15.36 -1.35 -22.30
C GLU A 191 -14.61 -0.11 -22.80
N GLU A 192 -15.18 1.09 -22.64
CA GLU A 192 -14.52 2.33 -23.05
C GLU A 192 -13.26 2.59 -22.23
N LEU A 193 -13.31 2.34 -20.92
CA LEU A 193 -12.16 2.48 -20.02
C LEU A 193 -11.12 1.37 -20.26
N HIS A 194 -11.56 0.15 -20.54
CA HIS A 194 -10.66 -0.94 -20.91
C HIS A 194 -9.92 -0.64 -22.23
N ARG A 195 -10.62 -0.09 -23.23
CA ARG A 195 -9.99 0.34 -24.50
C ARG A 195 -8.98 1.47 -24.27
N ALA A 196 -9.29 2.43 -23.40
CA ALA A 196 -8.34 3.49 -23.06
C ALA A 196 -7.06 2.94 -22.41
N PHE A 197 -7.17 1.93 -21.55
CA PHE A 197 -6.00 1.25 -21.02
C PHE A 197 -5.18 0.56 -22.14
N GLU A 198 -5.85 -0.20 -23.04
CA GLU A 198 -5.15 -0.85 -24.15
C GLU A 198 -4.47 0.15 -25.09
N GLU A 199 -5.06 1.33 -25.30
CA GLU A 199 -4.45 2.44 -26.04
C GLU A 199 -3.17 2.92 -25.34
N ALA A 200 -3.23 3.16 -24.02
CA ALA A 200 -2.06 3.58 -23.23
C ALA A 200 -0.95 2.52 -23.23
N LYS A 201 -1.33 1.24 -23.14
CA LYS A 201 -0.42 0.10 -23.21
C LYS A 201 0.24 -0.01 -24.59
N ALA A 202 -0.54 0.08 -25.65
CA ALA A 202 0.00 0.07 -27.02
C ALA A 202 0.93 1.24 -27.31
N ALA A 203 0.72 2.38 -26.63
CA ALA A 203 1.61 3.54 -26.68
C ALA A 203 2.87 3.40 -25.81
N GLY A 204 3.04 2.29 -25.08
CA GLY A 204 4.20 2.02 -24.22
C GLY A 204 4.21 2.84 -22.91
N LYS A 205 3.07 3.42 -22.49
CA LYS A 205 2.98 4.27 -21.30
C LYS A 205 2.77 3.47 -20.01
N VAL A 206 2.21 2.26 -20.13
CA VAL A 206 1.87 1.39 -19.00
C VAL A 206 1.80 -0.06 -19.43
N ASP A 207 2.14 -1.01 -18.55
CA ASP A 207 2.06 -2.44 -18.83
C ASP A 207 0.81 -3.09 -18.23
N TYR A 208 0.42 -2.70 -17.00
CA TYR A 208 -0.60 -3.40 -16.21
C TYR A 208 -1.70 -2.46 -15.72
N LEU A 209 -2.95 -2.94 -15.83
CA LEU A 209 -4.10 -2.25 -15.26
C LEU A 209 -4.36 -2.71 -13.83
N GLY A 210 -4.56 -1.76 -12.95
CA GLY A 210 -4.97 -2.06 -11.59
C GLY A 210 -6.19 -1.26 -11.13
N VAL A 211 -6.66 -1.62 -9.94
CA VAL A 211 -7.69 -0.86 -9.22
C VAL A 211 -7.27 -0.66 -7.78
N SER A 212 -7.60 0.48 -7.19
CA SER A 212 -7.58 0.64 -5.74
C SER A 212 -8.98 0.99 -5.23
N THR A 213 -9.38 0.36 -4.11
CA THR A 213 -10.71 0.56 -3.53
C THR A 213 -10.64 0.57 -2.01
N HIS A 214 -11.49 1.40 -1.38
CA HIS A 214 -11.63 1.47 0.08
C HIS A 214 -12.99 0.96 0.54
N GLU A 215 -14.02 1.25 -0.25
CA GLU A 215 -15.39 0.88 -0.01
C GLU A 215 -15.83 -0.07 -1.11
N ASN A 216 -16.90 -0.84 -0.88
CA ASN A 216 -17.40 -1.81 -1.85
C ASN A 216 -16.34 -2.79 -2.39
N ALA A 217 -15.29 -3.03 -1.61
CA ALA A 217 -14.08 -3.73 -2.06
C ALA A 217 -14.36 -5.16 -2.55
N GLU A 218 -15.31 -5.85 -1.94
CA GLU A 218 -15.72 -7.19 -2.36
C GLU A 218 -16.30 -7.19 -3.78
N ASN A 219 -17.28 -6.32 -4.06
CA ASN A 219 -17.91 -6.27 -5.39
C ASN A 219 -16.96 -5.74 -6.46
N VAL A 220 -16.07 -4.80 -6.12
CA VAL A 220 -15.03 -4.31 -7.01
C VAL A 220 -14.04 -5.43 -7.36
N LEU A 221 -13.61 -6.22 -6.37
CA LEU A 221 -12.72 -7.36 -6.60
C LEU A 221 -13.40 -8.44 -7.44
N ARG A 222 -14.68 -8.76 -7.18
CA ARG A 222 -15.46 -9.68 -8.04
C ARG A 222 -15.57 -9.16 -9.46
N ALA A 223 -15.83 -7.86 -9.65
CA ALA A 223 -15.85 -7.28 -11.00
C ALA A 223 -14.48 -7.36 -11.70
N ALA A 224 -13.39 -7.17 -10.98
CA ALA A 224 -12.05 -7.35 -11.53
C ALA A 224 -11.79 -8.81 -11.98
N ILE A 225 -12.26 -9.79 -11.20
CA ILE A 225 -12.21 -11.21 -11.53
C ILE A 225 -13.05 -11.49 -12.78
N ASP A 226 -14.31 -11.07 -12.79
CA ASP A 226 -15.28 -11.33 -13.85
C ASP A 226 -14.83 -10.77 -15.21
N THR A 227 -14.25 -9.58 -15.21
CA THR A 227 -13.80 -8.92 -16.45
C THR A 227 -12.51 -9.52 -17.01
N GLY A 228 -11.67 -10.08 -16.14
CA GLY A 228 -10.35 -10.62 -16.52
C GLY A 228 -9.33 -9.61 -17.03
N VAL A 229 -9.68 -8.30 -17.03
CA VAL A 229 -8.84 -7.22 -17.57
C VAL A 229 -7.82 -6.71 -16.54
N PHE A 230 -8.18 -6.74 -15.27
CA PHE A 230 -7.33 -6.19 -14.20
C PHE A 230 -6.21 -7.17 -13.80
N ASP A 231 -4.99 -6.66 -13.78
CA ASP A 231 -3.80 -7.40 -13.36
C ASP A 231 -3.53 -7.26 -11.85
N LEU A 232 -3.95 -6.15 -11.26
CA LEU A 232 -3.65 -5.77 -9.88
C LEU A 232 -4.88 -5.22 -9.17
N ALA A 233 -5.01 -5.53 -7.87
CA ALA A 233 -6.04 -4.95 -7.02
C ALA A 233 -5.44 -4.54 -5.67
N MET A 234 -5.49 -3.23 -5.36
CA MET A 234 -5.11 -2.68 -4.06
C MET A 234 -6.37 -2.49 -3.23
N ILE A 235 -6.55 -3.31 -2.21
CA ILE A 235 -7.77 -3.38 -1.42
C ILE A 235 -7.54 -2.95 0.02
N ALA A 236 -8.51 -2.22 0.59
CA ALA A 236 -8.51 -1.86 1.99
C ALA A 236 -9.00 -3.05 2.82
N ILE A 237 -8.05 -3.80 3.40
CA ILE A 237 -8.30 -5.03 4.14
C ILE A 237 -7.47 -5.07 5.43
N THR A 238 -8.06 -5.64 6.48
CA THR A 238 -7.43 -5.83 7.78
C THR A 238 -7.57 -7.30 8.20
N PRO A 239 -6.90 -7.76 9.25
CA PRO A 239 -7.14 -9.10 9.80
C PRO A 239 -8.61 -9.36 10.15
N GLY A 240 -9.35 -8.30 10.57
CA GLY A 240 -10.78 -8.38 10.88
C GLY A 240 -11.72 -8.34 9.68
N GLY A 241 -11.19 -8.20 8.46
CA GLY A 241 -11.98 -8.13 7.24
C GLY A 241 -11.84 -6.82 6.47
N TRP A 242 -12.88 -6.45 5.72
CA TRP A 242 -12.90 -5.21 4.94
C TRP A 242 -12.79 -3.98 5.83
N TYR A 243 -12.01 -2.97 5.38
CA TYR A 243 -11.82 -1.73 6.11
C TYR A 243 -12.92 -0.73 5.77
N ASP A 244 -13.51 -0.12 6.80
CA ASP A 244 -14.41 1.02 6.66
C ASP A 244 -13.60 2.32 6.67
N TRP A 245 -13.71 3.08 5.59
CA TRP A 245 -13.00 4.36 5.47
C TRP A 245 -13.61 5.46 6.35
N ASN A 246 -14.93 5.47 6.52
CA ASN A 246 -15.64 6.50 7.26
C ASN A 246 -15.39 6.37 8.76
N ASP A 247 -15.58 5.18 9.28
CA ASP A 247 -15.38 4.89 10.70
C ASP A 247 -13.95 4.51 11.05
N ARG A 248 -13.09 4.33 10.04
CA ARG A 248 -11.68 3.93 10.18
C ARG A 248 -11.50 2.66 11.01
N SER A 249 -12.39 1.74 10.81
CA SER A 249 -12.52 0.47 11.52
C SER A 249 -12.76 -0.69 10.57
N ILE A 250 -13.21 -1.82 11.09
CA ILE A 250 -13.72 -2.93 10.28
C ILE A 250 -15.12 -2.58 9.79
N LEU A 251 -15.39 -2.83 8.51
CA LEU A 251 -16.71 -2.63 7.93
C LEU A 251 -17.75 -3.50 8.67
N PRO A 252 -18.86 -2.92 9.18
CA PRO A 252 -19.89 -3.68 9.85
C PRO A 252 -20.39 -4.83 8.98
N GLY A 253 -20.49 -6.04 9.58
CA GLY A 253 -20.90 -7.25 8.88
C GLY A 253 -19.82 -7.88 7.98
N SER A 254 -18.62 -7.31 7.91
CA SER A 254 -17.51 -7.94 7.19
C SER A 254 -17.11 -9.27 7.81
N PRO A 255 -16.94 -10.33 7.02
CA PRO A 255 -16.29 -11.53 7.52
C PRO A 255 -14.81 -11.25 7.81
N PRO A 256 -14.19 -11.94 8.76
CA PRO A 256 -12.75 -11.83 9.02
C PRO A 256 -11.94 -12.29 7.80
N MET A 257 -10.73 -11.81 7.65
CA MET A 257 -9.89 -12.08 6.48
C MET A 257 -9.70 -13.57 6.20
N LYS A 258 -9.70 -14.43 7.24
CA LYS A 258 -9.61 -15.88 7.06
C LYS A 258 -10.78 -16.45 6.25
N ASP A 259 -11.97 -15.86 6.36
CA ASP A 259 -13.18 -16.31 5.67
C ASP A 259 -13.31 -15.65 4.26
N LEU A 260 -12.49 -14.64 3.98
CA LEU A 260 -12.33 -14.04 2.65
C LEU A 260 -11.34 -14.81 1.75
N GLN A 261 -10.66 -15.81 2.28
CA GLN A 261 -9.66 -16.60 1.55
C GLN A 261 -10.19 -17.18 0.22
N PRO A 262 -11.44 -17.69 0.12
CA PRO A 262 -11.97 -18.16 -1.17
C PRO A 262 -11.96 -17.10 -2.26
N LEU A 263 -12.42 -15.88 -1.97
CA LEU A 263 -12.42 -14.76 -2.92
C LEU A 263 -11.00 -14.32 -3.29
N LEU A 264 -10.11 -14.23 -2.30
CA LEU A 264 -8.71 -13.87 -2.53
C LEU A 264 -7.98 -14.95 -3.34
N GLN A 265 -8.31 -16.22 -3.12
CA GLN A 265 -7.75 -17.33 -3.88
C GLN A 265 -8.26 -17.33 -5.34
N GLU A 266 -9.55 -17.06 -5.55
CA GLU A 266 -10.14 -16.90 -6.88
C GLU A 266 -9.44 -15.78 -7.67
N ALA A 267 -9.26 -14.60 -7.05
CA ALA A 267 -8.50 -13.49 -7.65
C ALA A 267 -7.08 -13.91 -8.03
N LYS A 268 -6.40 -14.65 -7.16
CA LYS A 268 -5.05 -15.17 -7.42
C LYS A 268 -5.04 -16.18 -8.58
N GLU A 269 -6.02 -17.06 -8.67
CA GLU A 269 -6.16 -18.05 -9.77
C GLU A 269 -6.41 -17.36 -11.11
N GLN A 270 -7.10 -16.23 -11.09
CA GLN A 270 -7.24 -15.35 -12.26
C GLN A 270 -5.98 -14.51 -12.55
N GLY A 271 -4.92 -14.70 -11.78
CA GLY A 271 -3.65 -14.00 -11.95
C GLY A 271 -3.64 -12.55 -11.42
N ILE A 272 -4.63 -12.13 -10.64
CA ILE A 272 -4.68 -10.79 -10.07
C ILE A 272 -3.73 -10.71 -8.88
N GLY A 273 -2.77 -9.78 -8.94
CA GLY A 273 -1.89 -9.46 -7.81
C GLY A 273 -2.63 -8.62 -6.76
N ILE A 274 -2.73 -9.14 -5.53
CA ILE A 274 -3.41 -8.44 -4.44
C ILE A 274 -2.42 -7.65 -3.60
N VAL A 275 -2.73 -6.37 -3.41
CA VAL A 275 -2.01 -5.45 -2.53
C VAL A 275 -2.95 -5.03 -1.39
N GLY A 276 -2.59 -5.40 -0.16
CA GLY A 276 -3.37 -4.99 1.02
C GLY A 276 -2.97 -3.59 1.49
N MET A 277 -3.94 -2.72 1.71
CA MET A 277 -3.73 -1.42 2.32
C MET A 277 -4.57 -1.24 3.60
N LYS A 278 -4.25 -0.26 4.44
CA LYS A 278 -4.91 0.11 5.70
C LYS A 278 -4.64 -0.82 6.89
N ALA A 279 -4.07 -2.01 6.72
CA ALA A 279 -3.73 -2.91 7.83
C ALA A 279 -2.84 -2.21 8.88
N GLY A 280 -1.80 -1.49 8.45
CA GLY A 280 -0.93 -0.73 9.36
C GLY A 280 -1.68 0.38 10.11
N ARG A 281 -2.65 1.02 9.49
CA ARG A 281 -3.51 2.05 10.11
C ARG A 281 -4.39 1.45 11.20
N TYR A 282 -4.97 0.30 10.92
CA TYR A 282 -5.78 -0.45 11.86
C TYR A 282 -4.97 -0.95 13.06
N LEU A 283 -3.74 -1.41 12.81
CA LEU A 283 -2.85 -1.99 13.83
C LEU A 283 -2.06 -0.93 14.63
N ALA A 284 -2.03 0.33 14.21
CA ALA A 284 -1.15 1.34 14.79
C ALA A 284 -1.48 1.76 16.22
N GLY A 285 -2.64 1.40 16.77
CA GLY A 285 -3.04 1.64 18.17
C GLY A 285 -3.06 3.12 18.60
N ARG A 286 -3.17 4.06 17.67
CA ARG A 286 -3.17 5.50 17.91
C ARG A 286 -4.58 6.08 17.75
N ALA A 287 -5.48 5.71 18.65
CA ALA A 287 -6.89 6.14 18.62
C ALA A 287 -7.05 7.67 18.56
N TRP A 288 -6.16 8.44 19.19
CA TRP A 288 -6.18 9.91 19.15
C TRP A 288 -5.84 10.53 17.78
N LEU A 289 -5.18 9.77 16.90
CA LEU A 289 -4.99 10.11 15.48
C LEU A 289 -6.11 9.54 14.60
N GLY A 290 -7.09 8.86 15.18
CA GLY A 290 -8.08 8.10 14.46
C GLY A 290 -7.47 6.89 13.73
N TRP A 291 -6.37 6.34 14.23
CA TRP A 291 -5.68 5.19 13.68
C TRP A 291 -5.76 4.03 14.67
N GLY A 292 -6.19 2.91 14.15
CA GLY A 292 -6.10 1.65 14.85
C GLY A 292 -7.20 1.38 15.86
N ASN A 293 -7.44 0.11 16.06
CA ASN A 293 -8.19 -0.42 17.17
C ASN A 293 -7.20 -1.02 18.18
N PRO A 294 -7.12 -0.51 19.43
CA PRO A 294 -6.23 -1.04 20.45
C PRO A 294 -6.45 -2.55 20.75
N LYS A 295 -7.65 -3.04 20.48
CA LYS A 295 -8.04 -4.45 20.68
C LYS A 295 -7.79 -5.35 19.48
N ALA A 296 -7.37 -4.80 18.35
CA ALA A 296 -7.20 -5.57 17.12
C ALA A 296 -6.21 -6.73 17.25
N PHE A 297 -5.24 -6.61 18.14
CA PHE A 297 -4.27 -7.68 18.40
C PHE A 297 -4.81 -8.76 19.32
N ASP A 298 -5.75 -8.41 20.19
CA ASP A 298 -6.30 -9.36 21.17
C ASP A 298 -7.35 -10.28 20.50
N ASP A 299 -7.99 -9.81 19.44
CA ASP A 299 -9.07 -10.53 18.75
C ASP A 299 -8.58 -11.44 17.61
N PHE A 300 -7.37 -11.21 17.05
CA PHE A 300 -6.91 -11.89 15.81
C PHE A 300 -5.53 -12.54 15.90
N TYR A 301 -4.86 -12.44 17.03
CA TYR A 301 -3.56 -13.04 17.34
C TYR A 301 -3.59 -13.61 18.76
#